data_298e7e5d50809b0324f29782706b6886
#
_entry.id   298e7e5d50809b0324f29782706b6886
#
_cell.length_a   1.000
_cell.length_b   1.000
_cell.length_c   1.000
_cell.angle_alpha   90.00
_cell.angle_beta   90.00
_cell.angle_gamma   90.00
#
_symmetry.space_group_name_H-M   'P 1'
#
loop_
_entity.id
_entity.type
_entity.pdbx_description
1 polymer ?
#
loop_
_entity_poly.entity_id
_entity_poly.type
_entity_poly.pdbx_seq_one_letter_code
_entity_poly.pdbx_strand_id
1 'polypeptide(L)'
;MNYLFTSESVSEGHPDKVADQISDALLDEFLAYDPNSKVACETLVTTGQVVLAGEVKSNAYVDLMEVARRVIHRIGYNKSSYKFDADSCGIFSAIHEQSADINRGVERAEAMSQGAGDQGMMFGYACNETDNYMPLSLDLSHLLLTELAVIRREASAMTYLRKGKVTSYLRPDSKSQVTIGYNERNEPVRVHTIVLSTQHDEFVTPADDSKEAQEAADREMLQTIYNDVKQVLLPRVIAQLPERVRTLFDDQLILLVNPTGKFVIGGPHGDTGLTGRKIIVDTYGGKGGHGGGAFSGKDPSKVDLSLIHISEPTRLRC
;
A
#
# COMPACT_ATOMS: atom_id res chain seq x y z
N MET A 1 18.43 19.54 16.23
CA MET A 1 17.51 18.39 16.09
C MET A 1 17.21 17.88 17.49
N ASN A 2 15.95 17.80 17.87
CA ASN A 2 15.52 17.45 19.22
C ASN A 2 15.07 15.98 19.34
N TYR A 3 14.33 15.50 18.33
CA TYR A 3 13.91 14.12 18.27
C TYR A 3 13.78 13.63 16.80
N LEU A 4 13.72 12.32 16.64
CA LEU A 4 13.46 11.63 15.38
C LEU A 4 12.04 11.04 15.39
N PHE A 5 11.34 11.13 14.27
CA PHE A 5 10.08 10.45 14.07
C PHE A 5 10.07 9.70 12.74
N THR A 6 9.52 8.51 12.74
CA THR A 6 9.55 7.61 11.60
C THR A 6 8.15 7.17 11.23
N SER A 7 7.83 7.22 9.94
CA SER A 7 6.64 6.57 9.37
C SER A 7 7.05 5.58 8.29
N GLU A 8 6.22 4.59 8.06
CA GLU A 8 6.39 3.61 6.99
C GLU A 8 5.24 3.70 5.98
N SER A 9 5.49 3.18 4.78
CA SER A 9 4.48 2.89 3.77
C SER A 9 4.78 1.57 3.09
N VAL A 10 3.77 1.00 2.44
CA VAL A 10 3.89 -0.22 1.64
C VAL A 10 3.26 0.00 0.27
N SER A 11 3.80 -0.68 -0.74
CA SER A 11 3.35 -0.55 -2.13
C SER A 11 2.02 -1.24 -2.39
N GLU A 12 1.44 -0.96 -3.55
CA GLU A 12 0.25 -1.64 -4.07
C GLU A 12 0.37 -3.17 -4.15
N GLY A 13 1.61 -3.68 -4.29
CA GLY A 13 1.89 -5.12 -4.36
C GLY A 13 2.22 -5.76 -3.02
N HIS A 14 2.27 -5.00 -1.92
CA HIS A 14 2.38 -5.57 -0.59
C HIS A 14 1.17 -6.47 -0.29
N PRO A 15 1.35 -7.68 0.30
CA PRO A 15 0.25 -8.62 0.50
C PRO A 15 -0.99 -8.03 1.16
N ASP A 16 -0.84 -7.27 2.23
CA ASP A 16 -1.97 -6.63 2.90
C ASP A 16 -2.67 -5.60 1.99
N LYS A 17 -1.90 -4.85 1.16
CA LYS A 17 -2.49 -3.89 0.21
C LYS A 17 -3.10 -4.55 -1.02
N VAL A 18 -2.64 -5.72 -1.42
CA VAL A 18 -3.35 -6.55 -2.40
C VAL A 18 -4.71 -6.95 -1.85
N ALA A 19 -4.77 -7.40 -0.60
CA ALA A 19 -6.03 -7.77 0.06
C ALA A 19 -6.99 -6.57 0.18
N ASP A 20 -6.50 -5.41 0.64
CA ASP A 20 -7.29 -4.17 0.72
C ASP A 20 -7.87 -3.79 -0.64
N GLN A 21 -7.06 -3.76 -1.69
CA GLN A 21 -7.50 -3.38 -3.04
C GLN A 21 -8.53 -4.35 -3.64
N ILE A 22 -8.46 -5.65 -3.32
CA ILE A 22 -9.46 -6.61 -3.75
C ILE A 22 -10.78 -6.35 -3.01
N SER A 23 -10.74 -6.15 -1.70
CA SER A 23 -11.93 -5.83 -0.89
C SER A 23 -12.61 -4.54 -1.33
N ASP A 24 -11.83 -3.49 -1.63
CA ASP A 24 -12.33 -2.21 -2.13
C ASP A 24 -12.95 -2.35 -3.53
N ALA A 25 -12.34 -3.13 -4.42
CA ALA A 25 -12.89 -3.34 -5.75
C ALA A 25 -14.21 -4.13 -5.72
N LEU A 26 -14.36 -5.05 -4.79
CA LEU A 26 -15.65 -5.74 -4.56
C LEU A 26 -16.71 -4.77 -4.07
N LEU A 27 -16.37 -3.91 -3.10
CA LEU A 27 -17.25 -2.84 -2.62
C LEU A 27 -17.67 -1.92 -3.75
N ASP A 28 -16.73 -1.44 -4.56
CA ASP A 28 -16.98 -0.55 -5.69
C ASP A 28 -17.95 -1.16 -6.71
N GLU A 29 -17.76 -2.43 -7.07
CA GLU A 29 -18.67 -3.12 -8.00
C GLU A 29 -20.08 -3.26 -7.43
N PHE A 30 -20.24 -3.64 -6.16
CA PHE A 30 -21.58 -3.70 -5.55
C PHE A 30 -22.28 -2.35 -5.54
N LEU A 31 -21.56 -1.28 -5.13
CA LEU A 31 -22.11 0.07 -5.10
C LEU A 31 -22.40 0.66 -6.48
N ALA A 32 -21.63 0.28 -7.49
CA ALA A 32 -21.84 0.74 -8.86
C ALA A 32 -23.17 0.26 -9.46
N TYR A 33 -23.62 -0.97 -9.10
CA TYR A 33 -24.86 -1.54 -9.60
C TYR A 33 -26.04 -1.39 -8.63
N ASP A 34 -25.78 -1.30 -7.32
CA ASP A 34 -26.77 -1.03 -6.29
C ASP A 34 -26.21 -0.07 -5.23
N PRO A 35 -26.47 1.25 -5.30
CA PRO A 35 -25.96 2.23 -4.36
C PRO A 35 -26.42 2.02 -2.90
N ASN A 36 -27.43 1.17 -2.68
CA ASN A 36 -27.92 0.84 -1.35
C ASN A 36 -27.29 -0.43 -0.76
N SER A 37 -26.32 -1.03 -1.47
CA SER A 37 -25.62 -2.21 -0.99
C SER A 37 -25.02 -2.01 0.39
N LYS A 38 -25.13 -3.04 1.23
CA LYS A 38 -24.40 -3.14 2.49
C LYS A 38 -23.30 -4.17 2.31
N VAL A 39 -22.07 -3.76 2.48
CA VAL A 39 -20.88 -4.55 2.14
C VAL A 39 -19.89 -4.51 3.30
N ALA A 40 -19.43 -5.69 3.70
CA ALA A 40 -18.32 -5.89 4.59
C ALA A 40 -17.51 -7.06 4.04
N CYS A 41 -16.58 -6.77 3.11
CA CYS A 41 -15.75 -7.76 2.44
C CYS A 41 -14.33 -7.73 2.97
N GLU A 42 -13.83 -8.88 3.35
CA GLU A 42 -12.46 -9.12 3.78
C GLU A 42 -11.78 -10.11 2.84
N THR A 43 -10.50 -9.91 2.62
CA THR A 43 -9.70 -10.73 1.71
C THR A 43 -8.46 -11.25 2.42
N LEU A 44 -8.16 -12.52 2.25
CA LEU A 44 -6.87 -13.13 2.55
C LEU A 44 -6.17 -13.49 1.25
N VAL A 45 -4.89 -13.13 1.12
CA VAL A 45 -4.04 -13.53 0.00
C VAL A 45 -2.81 -14.26 0.52
N THR A 46 -2.43 -15.35 -0.14
CA THR A 46 -1.23 -16.12 0.18
C THR A 46 -0.71 -16.81 -1.09
N THR A 47 0.30 -17.68 -0.98
CA THR A 47 0.85 -18.40 -2.14
C THR A 47 -0.24 -19.07 -2.96
N GLY A 48 -0.45 -18.59 -4.20
CA GLY A 48 -1.36 -19.17 -5.17
C GLY A 48 -2.84 -19.13 -4.78
N GLN A 49 -3.24 -18.39 -3.73
CA GLN A 49 -4.61 -18.42 -3.23
C GLN A 49 -5.12 -17.05 -2.79
N VAL A 50 -6.43 -16.85 -3.01
CA VAL A 50 -7.23 -15.74 -2.51
C VAL A 50 -8.47 -16.31 -1.82
N VAL A 51 -8.77 -15.85 -0.62
CA VAL A 51 -10.02 -16.18 0.08
C VAL A 51 -10.79 -14.88 0.31
N LEU A 52 -12.01 -14.82 -0.18
CA LEU A 52 -12.94 -13.72 0.00
C LEU A 52 -13.95 -14.14 1.05
N ALA A 53 -14.12 -13.32 2.08
CA ALA A 53 -15.06 -13.59 3.19
C ALA A 53 -15.83 -12.33 3.56
N GLY A 54 -16.94 -12.50 4.28
CA GLY A 54 -17.71 -11.37 4.76
C GLY A 54 -19.19 -11.44 4.40
N GLU A 55 -19.89 -10.32 4.57
CA GLU A 55 -21.33 -10.22 4.40
C GLU A 55 -21.69 -9.14 3.38
N VAL A 56 -22.64 -9.46 2.50
CA VAL A 56 -23.19 -8.53 1.51
C VAL A 56 -24.71 -8.61 1.49
N LYS A 57 -25.36 -7.44 1.48
CA LYS A 57 -26.77 -7.29 1.14
C LYS A 57 -26.84 -6.36 -0.06
N SER A 58 -27.22 -6.91 -1.21
CA SER A 58 -27.31 -6.16 -2.46
C SER A 58 -28.30 -6.81 -3.42
N ASN A 59 -28.88 -6.04 -4.32
CA ASN A 59 -29.63 -6.55 -5.47
C ASN A 59 -28.72 -6.78 -6.69
N ALA A 60 -27.47 -6.42 -6.62
CA ALA A 60 -26.50 -6.58 -7.70
C ALA A 60 -25.93 -8.00 -7.73
N TYR A 61 -25.74 -8.52 -8.94
CA TYR A 61 -24.89 -9.69 -9.16
C TYR A 61 -23.48 -9.22 -9.52
N VAL A 62 -22.47 -9.70 -8.81
CA VAL A 62 -21.05 -9.40 -9.06
C VAL A 62 -20.27 -10.70 -9.22
N ASP A 63 -19.50 -10.83 -10.29
CA ASP A 63 -18.53 -11.92 -10.44
C ASP A 63 -17.29 -11.61 -9.58
N LEU A 64 -17.29 -12.12 -8.36
CA LEU A 64 -16.26 -11.87 -7.35
C LEU A 64 -14.87 -12.32 -7.82
N MET A 65 -14.81 -13.44 -8.57
CA MET A 65 -13.54 -13.99 -9.05
C MET A 65 -12.94 -13.12 -10.14
N GLU A 66 -13.75 -12.64 -11.07
CA GLU A 66 -13.30 -11.74 -12.14
C GLU A 66 -12.80 -10.41 -11.57
N VAL A 67 -13.51 -9.84 -10.59
CA VAL A 67 -13.07 -8.61 -9.90
C VAL A 67 -11.70 -8.81 -9.26
N ALA A 68 -11.52 -9.89 -8.49
CA ALA A 68 -10.24 -10.16 -7.83
C ALA A 68 -9.10 -10.36 -8.85
N ARG A 69 -9.31 -11.10 -9.94
CA ARG A 69 -8.32 -11.31 -11.02
C ARG A 69 -7.92 -10.00 -11.68
N ARG A 70 -8.89 -9.15 -11.99
CA ARG A 70 -8.66 -7.82 -12.59
C ARG A 70 -7.76 -6.95 -11.69
N VAL A 71 -7.99 -6.95 -10.37
CA VAL A 71 -7.15 -6.23 -9.40
C VAL A 71 -5.73 -6.79 -9.36
N ILE A 72 -5.57 -8.10 -9.23
CA ILE A 72 -4.26 -8.77 -9.18
C ILE A 72 -3.45 -8.47 -10.45
N HIS A 73 -4.10 -8.53 -11.62
CA HIS A 73 -3.49 -8.21 -12.91
C HIS A 73 -3.04 -6.73 -12.98
N ARG A 74 -3.91 -5.78 -12.55
CA ARG A 74 -3.62 -4.34 -12.51
C ARG A 74 -2.42 -4.02 -11.64
N ILE A 75 -2.28 -4.69 -10.49
CA ILE A 75 -1.13 -4.53 -9.58
C ILE A 75 0.15 -5.01 -10.25
N GLY A 76 0.07 -5.99 -11.15
CA GLY A 76 1.22 -6.50 -11.91
C GLY A 76 1.67 -7.91 -11.51
N TYR A 77 0.86 -8.63 -10.74
CA TYR A 77 1.06 -10.05 -10.52
C TYR A 77 0.49 -10.84 -11.71
N ASN A 78 1.27 -10.88 -12.79
CA ASN A 78 0.88 -11.45 -14.09
C ASN A 78 1.90 -12.47 -14.63
N LYS A 79 2.72 -13.04 -13.74
CA LYS A 79 3.74 -14.04 -14.10
C LYS A 79 3.66 -15.20 -13.11
N SER A 80 3.53 -16.42 -13.62
CA SER A 80 3.50 -17.64 -12.80
C SER A 80 4.75 -17.83 -11.94
N SER A 81 5.90 -17.23 -12.35
CA SER A 81 7.13 -17.23 -11.55
C SER A 81 7.01 -16.51 -10.21
N TYR A 82 5.99 -15.66 -10.04
CA TYR A 82 5.71 -14.99 -8.77
C TYR A 82 4.98 -15.90 -7.78
N LYS A 83 4.51 -17.07 -8.23
CA LYS A 83 3.73 -18.05 -7.45
C LYS A 83 2.46 -17.46 -6.80
N PHE A 84 2.04 -16.35 -7.33
CA PHE A 84 0.79 -15.66 -7.11
C PHE A 84 0.57 -14.80 -8.36
N ASP A 85 -0.42 -15.14 -9.18
CA ASP A 85 -0.71 -14.41 -10.40
C ASP A 85 -2.20 -14.45 -10.74
N ALA A 86 -2.66 -13.48 -11.51
CA ALA A 86 -4.06 -13.26 -11.82
C ALA A 86 -4.74 -14.45 -12.51
N ASP A 87 -4.00 -15.16 -13.37
CA ASP A 87 -4.60 -16.21 -14.21
C ASP A 87 -4.68 -17.55 -13.49
N SER A 88 -3.71 -17.87 -12.61
CA SER A 88 -3.54 -19.20 -12.05
C SER A 88 -3.87 -19.34 -10.56
N CYS A 89 -3.97 -18.26 -9.79
CA CYS A 89 -4.33 -18.36 -8.37
C CYS A 89 -5.74 -18.89 -8.17
N GLY A 90 -5.92 -19.78 -7.18
CA GLY A 90 -7.23 -20.22 -6.72
C GLY A 90 -7.95 -19.10 -5.99
N ILE A 91 -9.23 -18.85 -6.31
CA ILE A 91 -10.05 -17.86 -5.63
C ILE A 91 -11.24 -18.56 -5.00
N PHE A 92 -11.39 -18.43 -3.69
CA PHE A 92 -12.46 -19.04 -2.91
C PHE A 92 -13.32 -17.95 -2.31
N SER A 93 -14.65 -18.13 -2.35
CA SER A 93 -15.58 -17.20 -1.74
C SER A 93 -16.34 -17.87 -0.61
N ALA A 94 -16.34 -17.21 0.55
CA ALA A 94 -17.18 -17.49 1.70
C ALA A 94 -18.03 -16.24 2.06
N ILE A 95 -18.34 -15.42 1.05
CA ILE A 95 -19.24 -14.27 1.21
C ILE A 95 -20.67 -14.81 1.31
N HIS A 96 -21.42 -14.32 2.30
CA HIS A 96 -22.78 -14.69 2.55
C HIS A 96 -23.69 -13.46 2.74
N GLU A 97 -24.98 -13.67 2.87
CA GLU A 97 -25.97 -12.60 3.08
C GLU A 97 -25.80 -11.97 4.48
N GLN A 98 -25.92 -10.65 4.56
CA GLN A 98 -25.84 -9.92 5.82
C GLN A 98 -26.92 -10.36 6.80
N SER A 99 -26.56 -10.54 8.08
CA SER A 99 -27.47 -10.88 9.17
C SER A 99 -28.62 -9.86 9.29
N ALA A 100 -29.87 -10.38 9.40
CA ALA A 100 -31.05 -9.56 9.63
C ALA A 100 -30.97 -8.77 10.96
N ASP A 101 -30.21 -9.25 11.93
CA ASP A 101 -30.05 -8.57 13.24
C ASP A 101 -29.18 -7.32 13.11
N ILE A 102 -28.08 -7.39 12.36
CA ILE A 102 -27.21 -6.23 12.05
C ILE A 102 -28.00 -5.21 11.23
N ASN A 103 -28.73 -5.67 10.23
CA ASN A 103 -29.52 -4.80 9.34
C ASN A 103 -30.57 -3.97 10.08
N ARG A 104 -31.20 -4.52 11.13
CA ARG A 104 -32.15 -3.79 11.99
C ARG A 104 -31.51 -2.58 12.69
N GLY A 105 -30.21 -2.62 12.96
CA GLY A 105 -29.49 -1.49 13.55
C GLY A 105 -29.19 -0.38 12.54
N VAL A 106 -29.06 -0.72 11.25
CA VAL A 106 -28.64 0.19 10.17
C VAL A 106 -29.84 0.85 9.48
N GLU A 107 -30.81 0.07 9.00
CA GLU A 107 -31.94 0.60 8.23
C GLU A 107 -33.00 1.25 9.15
N ARG A 108 -33.41 2.43 8.77
CA ARG A 108 -34.50 3.21 9.42
C ARG A 108 -35.52 3.63 8.38
N ALA A 109 -36.75 3.93 8.84
CA ALA A 109 -37.83 4.39 7.97
C ALA A 109 -37.50 5.70 7.23
N GLU A 110 -36.70 6.57 7.85
CA GLU A 110 -36.20 7.80 7.27
C GLU A 110 -34.70 7.69 7.00
N ALA A 111 -34.27 8.03 5.77
CA ALA A 111 -32.85 7.96 5.34
C ALA A 111 -31.91 8.78 6.23
N MET A 112 -32.36 9.95 6.71
CA MET A 112 -31.58 10.80 7.61
C MET A 112 -31.42 10.24 9.03
N SER A 113 -32.18 9.21 9.38
CA SER A 113 -32.12 8.52 10.67
C SER A 113 -31.32 7.21 10.60
N GLN A 114 -30.63 6.94 9.51
CA GLN A 114 -29.81 5.74 9.34
C GLN A 114 -28.85 5.58 10.52
N GLY A 115 -28.79 4.37 11.09
CA GLY A 115 -27.87 4.02 12.17
C GLY A 115 -26.55 3.47 11.64
N ALA A 116 -25.60 3.27 12.54
CA ALA A 116 -24.35 2.56 12.26
C ALA A 116 -24.50 1.07 12.58
N GLY A 117 -23.78 0.23 11.85
CA GLY A 117 -23.80 -1.23 12.06
C GLY A 117 -23.05 -1.68 13.31
N ASP A 118 -22.16 -0.84 13.85
CA ASP A 118 -21.37 -1.11 15.05
C ASP A 118 -20.93 0.20 15.72
N GLN A 119 -20.35 0.11 16.90
CA GLN A 119 -19.64 1.20 17.56
C GLN A 119 -18.23 1.38 16.98
N GLY A 120 -17.65 2.58 17.11
CA GLY A 120 -16.28 2.84 16.66
C GLY A 120 -15.68 4.05 17.35
N MET A 121 -14.35 4.16 17.25
CA MET A 121 -13.58 5.32 17.71
C MET A 121 -12.70 5.80 16.58
N MET A 122 -12.81 7.07 16.21
CA MET A 122 -12.04 7.70 15.15
C MET A 122 -11.16 8.80 15.70
N PHE A 123 -9.99 8.96 15.06
CA PHE A 123 -9.05 10.04 15.35
C PHE A 123 -8.84 10.88 14.09
N GLY A 124 -8.98 12.19 14.21
CA GLY A 124 -8.56 13.15 13.21
C GLY A 124 -7.22 13.78 13.61
N TYR A 125 -6.31 13.94 12.64
CA TYR A 125 -5.02 14.60 12.84
C TYR A 125 -4.68 15.45 11.62
N ALA A 126 -4.14 16.63 11.85
CA ALA A 126 -3.62 17.51 10.79
C ALA A 126 -2.38 18.25 11.29
N CYS A 127 -1.43 18.49 10.39
CA CYS A 127 -0.26 19.31 10.65
C CYS A 127 0.07 20.17 9.40
N ASN A 128 0.91 21.16 9.55
CA ASN A 128 1.32 22.06 8.46
C ASN A 128 2.66 21.65 7.81
N GLU A 129 3.05 20.40 7.96
CA GLU A 129 4.32 19.90 7.41
C GLU A 129 4.25 19.76 5.89
N THR A 130 3.07 19.46 5.34
CA THR A 130 2.80 19.30 3.91
C THR A 130 1.60 20.13 3.46
N ASP A 131 1.44 20.33 2.15
CA ASP A 131 0.33 21.12 1.60
C ASP A 131 -1.04 20.44 1.74
N ASN A 132 -1.04 19.12 1.90
CA ASN A 132 -2.22 18.30 2.15
C ASN A 132 -2.47 18.05 3.66
N TYR A 133 -1.75 18.76 4.54
CA TYR A 133 -1.83 18.66 6.00
C TYR A 133 -1.48 17.29 6.59
N MET A 134 -0.82 16.42 5.81
CA MET A 134 -0.35 15.11 6.27
C MET A 134 1.04 15.20 6.91
N PRO A 135 1.39 14.27 7.83
CA PRO A 135 2.74 14.17 8.35
C PRO A 135 3.78 13.94 7.24
N LEU A 136 4.83 14.74 7.22
CA LEU A 136 5.86 14.69 6.17
C LEU A 136 6.53 13.31 6.06
N SER A 137 6.78 12.63 7.18
CA SER A 137 7.38 11.30 7.18
C SER A 137 6.52 10.26 6.44
N LEU A 138 5.20 10.34 6.59
CA LEU A 138 4.26 9.45 5.91
C LEU A 138 4.12 9.84 4.43
N ASP A 139 3.93 11.12 4.13
CA ASP A 139 3.75 11.64 2.78
C ASP A 139 4.94 11.29 1.87
N LEU A 140 6.16 11.48 2.38
CA LEU A 140 7.38 11.06 1.68
C LEU A 140 7.48 9.54 1.51
N SER A 141 7.05 8.76 2.51
CA SER A 141 7.01 7.29 2.41
C SER A 141 6.08 6.84 1.29
N HIS A 142 4.89 7.46 1.18
CA HIS A 142 3.95 7.19 0.09
C HIS A 142 4.52 7.58 -1.27
N LEU A 143 5.07 8.78 -1.37
CA LEU A 143 5.60 9.32 -2.63
C LEU A 143 6.73 8.44 -3.19
N LEU A 144 7.64 7.94 -2.34
CA LEU A 144 8.70 7.00 -2.75
C LEU A 144 8.13 5.76 -3.45
N LEU A 145 7.09 5.15 -2.89
CA LEU A 145 6.51 3.91 -3.42
C LEU A 145 5.62 4.15 -4.64
N THR A 146 4.90 5.28 -4.67
CA THR A 146 4.12 5.70 -5.83
C THR A 146 5.03 5.90 -7.03
N GLU A 147 6.13 6.64 -6.85
CA GLU A 147 7.10 6.88 -7.92
C GLU A 147 7.82 5.60 -8.37
N LEU A 148 8.14 4.71 -7.42
CA LEU A 148 8.72 3.40 -7.73
C LEU A 148 7.76 2.54 -8.58
N ALA A 149 6.45 2.59 -8.29
CA ALA A 149 5.44 1.90 -9.08
C ALA A 149 5.29 2.49 -10.49
N VAL A 150 5.41 3.82 -10.64
CA VAL A 150 5.45 4.49 -11.95
C VAL A 150 6.65 4.00 -12.75
N ILE A 151 7.86 4.05 -12.18
CA ILE A 151 9.09 3.58 -12.84
C ILE A 151 8.95 2.11 -13.28
N ARG A 152 8.39 1.26 -12.43
CA ARG A 152 8.14 -0.16 -12.74
C ARG A 152 7.25 -0.34 -13.96
N ARG A 153 6.17 0.47 -14.07
CA ARG A 153 5.20 0.38 -15.20
C ARG A 153 5.75 1.00 -16.48
N GLU A 154 6.47 2.10 -16.38
CA GLU A 154 7.11 2.75 -17.53
C GLU A 154 8.18 1.86 -18.17
N ALA A 155 8.89 1.06 -17.36
CA ALA A 155 10.04 0.25 -17.78
C ALA A 155 11.07 1.04 -18.61
N SER A 156 11.20 2.36 -18.32
CA SER A 156 12.15 3.28 -18.97
C SER A 156 13.47 3.40 -18.21
N ALA A 157 13.46 3.06 -16.92
CA ALA A 157 14.61 3.00 -16.03
C ALA A 157 14.51 1.78 -15.11
N MET A 158 15.56 1.46 -14.35
CA MET A 158 15.60 0.29 -13.46
C MET A 158 15.24 -0.99 -14.24
N THR A 159 15.94 -1.20 -15.33
CA THR A 159 15.63 -2.22 -16.33
C THR A 159 16.79 -3.14 -16.62
N TYR A 160 16.51 -4.29 -17.22
CA TYR A 160 17.47 -5.26 -17.73
C TYR A 160 16.96 -5.93 -19.01
N LEU A 161 17.83 -6.63 -19.71
CA LEU A 161 17.45 -7.40 -20.89
C LEU A 161 17.00 -8.81 -20.50
N ARG A 162 15.71 -9.09 -20.69
CA ARG A 162 15.14 -10.43 -20.50
C ARG A 162 14.69 -10.99 -21.84
N LYS A 163 15.33 -12.07 -22.29
CA LYS A 163 15.05 -12.69 -23.61
C LYS A 163 15.00 -11.66 -24.75
N GLY A 164 15.95 -10.73 -24.77
CA GLY A 164 16.05 -9.68 -25.80
C GLY A 164 15.07 -8.52 -25.68
N LYS A 165 14.23 -8.49 -24.62
CA LYS A 165 13.34 -7.36 -24.32
C LYS A 165 13.85 -6.56 -23.11
N VAL A 166 13.80 -5.23 -23.21
CA VAL A 166 13.98 -4.34 -22.06
C VAL A 166 12.79 -4.54 -21.12
N THR A 167 13.08 -4.86 -19.87
CA THR A 167 12.07 -5.17 -18.86
C THR A 167 12.51 -4.55 -17.53
N SER A 168 11.56 -3.97 -16.77
CA SER A 168 11.87 -3.55 -15.41
C SER A 168 12.23 -4.77 -14.56
N TYR A 169 13.29 -4.65 -13.76
CA TYR A 169 13.61 -5.67 -12.76
C TYR A 169 12.77 -5.52 -11.49
N LEU A 170 12.09 -4.40 -11.33
CA LEU A 170 11.21 -4.16 -10.18
C LEU A 170 9.98 -5.08 -10.23
N ARG A 171 9.63 -5.63 -9.08
CA ARG A 171 8.39 -6.37 -8.84
C ARG A 171 7.41 -5.54 -8.02
N PRO A 172 6.12 -5.96 -7.89
CA PRO A 172 5.11 -5.11 -7.28
C PRO A 172 5.28 -4.84 -5.79
N ASP A 173 5.91 -5.75 -5.01
CA ASP A 173 6.04 -5.60 -3.56
C ASP A 173 7.21 -4.70 -3.18
N SER A 174 6.95 -3.74 -2.33
CA SER A 174 7.98 -2.88 -1.73
C SER A 174 7.49 -2.19 -0.46
N LYS A 175 8.45 -1.74 0.34
CA LYS A 175 8.23 -1.01 1.60
C LYS A 175 9.17 0.17 1.65
N SER A 176 8.70 1.29 2.19
CA SER A 176 9.50 2.46 2.49
C SER A 176 9.35 2.87 3.94
N GLN A 177 10.38 3.46 4.48
CA GLN A 177 10.38 4.04 5.82
C GLN A 177 11.17 5.34 5.77
N VAL A 178 10.57 6.42 6.25
CA VAL A 178 11.20 7.75 6.28
C VAL A 178 11.27 8.26 7.71
N THR A 179 12.47 8.64 8.12
CA THR A 179 12.73 9.25 9.42
C THR A 179 13.03 10.73 9.24
N ILE A 180 12.28 11.57 9.92
CA ILE A 180 12.43 13.02 9.91
C ILE A 180 13.01 13.47 11.26
N GLY A 181 13.98 14.40 11.21
CA GLY A 181 14.48 15.09 12.37
C GLY A 181 13.67 16.37 12.63
N TYR A 182 13.30 16.59 13.90
CA TYR A 182 12.51 17.74 14.34
C TYR A 182 13.28 18.63 15.31
N ASN A 183 12.99 19.93 15.32
CA ASN A 183 13.48 20.89 16.32
C ASN A 183 12.56 20.94 17.56
N GLU A 184 12.84 21.84 18.49
CA GLU A 184 12.08 22.04 19.73
C GLU A 184 10.65 22.57 19.50
N ARG A 185 10.38 23.14 18.32
CA ARG A 185 9.07 23.65 17.91
C ARG A 185 8.24 22.62 17.15
N ASN A 186 8.71 21.36 17.08
CA ASN A 186 8.12 20.29 16.26
C ASN A 186 8.11 20.61 14.76
N GLU A 187 9.03 21.43 14.27
CA GLU A 187 9.20 21.70 12.85
C GLU A 187 10.19 20.70 12.25
N PRO A 188 9.93 20.14 11.06
CA PRO A 188 10.86 19.26 10.39
C PRO A 188 12.08 20.05 9.93
N VAL A 189 13.28 19.57 10.27
CA VAL A 189 14.55 20.24 9.95
C VAL A 189 15.46 19.43 9.04
N ARG A 190 15.16 18.13 8.88
CA ARG A 190 15.99 17.25 8.06
C ARG A 190 15.30 15.94 7.75
N VAL A 191 15.47 15.43 6.52
CA VAL A 191 15.25 14.03 6.18
C VAL A 191 16.46 13.24 6.65
N HIS A 192 16.31 12.50 7.76
CA HIS A 192 17.44 11.84 8.42
C HIS A 192 17.77 10.48 7.77
N THR A 193 16.78 9.62 7.58
CA THR A 193 16.98 8.26 7.04
C THR A 193 15.84 7.89 6.11
N ILE A 194 16.19 7.26 5.00
CA ILE A 194 15.27 6.57 4.11
C ILE A 194 15.68 5.11 4.04
N VAL A 195 14.75 4.21 4.37
CA VAL A 195 14.89 2.78 4.13
C VAL A 195 13.92 2.39 3.02
N LEU A 196 14.41 1.75 1.97
CA LEU A 196 13.62 1.23 0.87
C LEU A 196 13.93 -0.25 0.67
N SER A 197 12.90 -1.09 0.77
CA SER A 197 12.99 -2.50 0.41
C SER A 197 12.09 -2.74 -0.79
N THR A 198 12.66 -3.17 -1.92
CA THR A 198 11.90 -3.44 -3.15
C THR A 198 12.17 -4.83 -3.66
N GLN A 199 11.09 -5.55 -3.98
CA GLN A 199 11.16 -6.83 -4.65
C GLN A 199 11.68 -6.65 -6.07
N HIS A 200 12.54 -7.57 -6.52
CA HIS A 200 13.16 -7.51 -7.84
C HIS A 200 13.32 -8.89 -8.48
N ASP A 201 13.48 -8.92 -9.81
CA ASP A 201 13.89 -10.12 -10.54
C ASP A 201 15.37 -10.46 -10.22
N GLU A 202 15.77 -11.71 -10.40
CA GLU A 202 17.18 -12.09 -10.49
C GLU A 202 17.69 -11.70 -11.88
N PHE A 203 18.30 -10.52 -12.00
CA PHE A 203 18.67 -9.92 -13.28
C PHE A 203 20.17 -10.01 -13.59
N VAL A 204 20.99 -10.46 -12.64
CA VAL A 204 22.39 -10.80 -12.85
C VAL A 204 22.52 -12.33 -12.75
N THR A 205 23.09 -12.94 -13.80
CA THR A 205 23.32 -14.39 -13.82
C THR A 205 24.70 -14.68 -13.21
N PRO A 206 24.78 -15.59 -12.21
CA PRO A 206 26.08 -16.01 -11.68
C PRO A 206 26.98 -16.61 -12.77
N ALA A 207 28.27 -16.45 -12.65
CA ALA A 207 29.26 -16.97 -13.62
C ALA A 207 29.28 -18.51 -13.67
N ASP A 208 29.01 -19.15 -12.52
CA ASP A 208 28.89 -20.59 -12.36
C ASP A 208 28.02 -20.93 -11.15
N ASP A 209 27.86 -22.21 -10.82
CA ASP A 209 27.03 -22.70 -9.71
C ASP A 209 27.71 -22.61 -8.33
N SER A 210 28.87 -21.97 -8.22
CA SER A 210 29.60 -21.79 -6.97
C SER A 210 28.87 -20.78 -6.05
N LYS A 211 29.05 -20.94 -4.74
CA LYS A 211 28.51 -20.01 -3.76
C LYS A 211 29.11 -18.61 -3.93
N GLU A 212 30.38 -18.55 -4.26
CA GLU A 212 31.13 -17.31 -4.49
C GLU A 212 30.57 -16.52 -5.69
N ALA A 213 30.25 -17.22 -6.79
CA ALA A 213 29.64 -16.61 -7.97
C ALA A 213 28.22 -16.11 -7.68
N GLN A 214 27.43 -16.87 -6.92
CA GLN A 214 26.11 -16.44 -6.48
C GLN A 214 26.17 -15.19 -5.59
N GLU A 215 27.06 -15.17 -4.60
CA GLU A 215 27.26 -14.00 -3.74
C GLU A 215 27.77 -12.77 -4.51
N ALA A 216 28.58 -12.98 -5.56
CA ALA A 216 29.03 -11.90 -6.44
C ALA A 216 27.86 -11.30 -7.23
N ALA A 217 27.02 -12.14 -7.85
CA ALA A 217 25.83 -11.70 -8.57
C ALA A 217 24.85 -10.97 -7.65
N ASP A 218 24.63 -11.47 -6.44
CA ASP A 218 23.76 -10.84 -5.44
C ASP A 218 24.28 -9.44 -5.05
N ARG A 219 25.60 -9.28 -4.83
CA ARG A 219 26.22 -7.97 -4.55
C ARG A 219 26.06 -7.00 -5.72
N GLU A 220 26.25 -7.46 -6.95
CA GLU A 220 26.10 -6.64 -8.15
C GLU A 220 24.65 -6.16 -8.32
N MET A 221 23.66 -7.04 -8.12
CA MET A 221 22.22 -6.67 -8.13
C MET A 221 21.92 -5.60 -7.07
N LEU A 222 22.35 -5.81 -5.83
CA LEU A 222 22.09 -4.89 -4.73
C LEU A 222 22.74 -3.52 -4.97
N GLN A 223 23.98 -3.52 -5.49
CA GLN A 223 24.67 -2.26 -5.82
C GLN A 223 23.97 -1.51 -6.95
N THR A 224 23.49 -2.23 -7.96
CA THR A 224 22.72 -1.65 -9.07
C THR A 224 21.43 -1.03 -8.57
N ILE A 225 20.66 -1.75 -7.76
CA ILE A 225 19.40 -1.24 -7.17
C ILE A 225 19.68 0.00 -6.31
N TYR A 226 20.74 -0.02 -5.48
CA TYR A 226 21.11 1.13 -4.66
C TYR A 226 21.45 2.36 -5.53
N ASN A 227 22.25 2.18 -6.58
CA ASN A 227 22.62 3.26 -7.49
C ASN A 227 21.40 3.83 -8.21
N ASP A 228 20.50 2.97 -8.69
CA ASP A 228 19.29 3.39 -9.39
C ASP A 228 18.31 4.11 -8.45
N VAL A 229 18.16 3.65 -7.23
CA VAL A 229 17.37 4.38 -6.21
C VAL A 229 17.97 5.77 -5.98
N LYS A 230 19.27 5.88 -5.83
CA LYS A 230 19.98 7.14 -5.58
C LYS A 230 19.95 8.10 -6.78
N GLN A 231 20.09 7.57 -8.02
CA GLN A 231 20.27 8.39 -9.22
C GLN A 231 18.98 8.59 -10.02
N VAL A 232 17.97 7.74 -9.83
CA VAL A 232 16.71 7.81 -10.59
C VAL A 232 15.54 8.09 -9.66
N LEU A 233 15.29 7.23 -8.66
CA LEU A 233 14.10 7.37 -7.81
C LEU A 233 14.13 8.65 -6.97
N LEU A 234 15.19 8.86 -6.19
CA LEU A 234 15.27 10.02 -5.29
C LEU A 234 15.19 11.36 -6.04
N PRO A 235 15.90 11.59 -7.15
CA PRO A 235 15.76 12.83 -7.92
C PRO A 235 14.34 13.05 -8.44
N ARG A 236 13.64 11.99 -8.90
CA ARG A 236 12.25 12.10 -9.37
C ARG A 236 11.29 12.45 -8.22
N VAL A 237 11.49 11.86 -7.05
CA VAL A 237 10.72 12.19 -5.84
C VAL A 237 10.99 13.63 -5.40
N ILE A 238 12.25 14.03 -5.27
CA ILE A 238 12.64 15.39 -4.82
C ILE A 238 12.11 16.45 -5.78
N ALA A 239 12.09 16.19 -7.10
CA ALA A 239 11.57 17.13 -8.08
C ALA A 239 10.07 17.46 -7.90
N GLN A 240 9.29 16.56 -7.30
CA GLN A 240 7.86 16.74 -7.03
C GLN A 240 7.57 17.54 -5.75
N LEU A 241 8.57 17.71 -4.89
CA LEU A 241 8.40 18.33 -3.58
C LEU A 241 8.44 19.87 -3.66
N PRO A 242 7.73 20.58 -2.79
CA PRO A 242 7.90 22.03 -2.65
C PRO A 242 9.29 22.39 -2.11
N GLU A 243 9.78 23.58 -2.41
CA GLU A 243 11.14 24.03 -2.07
C GLU A 243 11.44 23.85 -0.57
N ARG A 244 10.50 24.19 0.32
CA ARG A 244 10.67 24.04 1.77
C ARG A 244 10.97 22.63 2.23
N VAL A 245 10.53 21.61 1.47
CA VAL A 245 10.79 20.20 1.76
C VAL A 245 12.08 19.74 1.08
N ARG A 246 12.39 20.23 -0.14
CA ARG A 246 13.65 19.92 -0.84
C ARG A 246 14.87 20.29 0.00
N THR A 247 14.82 21.42 0.68
CA THR A 247 15.92 21.93 1.53
C THR A 247 16.20 21.06 2.76
N LEU A 248 15.30 20.11 3.09
CA LEU A 248 15.50 19.15 4.19
C LEU A 248 16.39 17.96 3.79
N PHE A 249 16.67 17.77 2.49
CA PHE A 249 17.58 16.75 1.99
C PHE A 249 19.00 17.33 1.97
N ASP A 250 19.89 16.71 2.73
CA ASP A 250 21.30 17.10 2.82
C ASP A 250 22.24 15.92 2.57
N ASP A 251 23.56 16.19 2.51
CA ASP A 251 24.59 15.18 2.23
C ASP A 251 24.75 14.13 3.34
N GLN A 252 24.10 14.33 4.48
CA GLN A 252 24.15 13.40 5.60
C GLN A 252 22.95 12.44 5.61
N LEU A 253 22.09 12.45 4.57
CA LEU A 253 21.00 11.51 4.42
C LEU A 253 21.51 10.07 4.47
N ILE A 254 20.98 9.29 5.40
CA ILE A 254 21.24 7.85 5.48
C ILE A 254 20.27 7.14 4.55
N LEU A 255 20.78 6.57 3.45
CA LEU A 255 19.99 5.79 2.50
C LEU A 255 20.31 4.31 2.65
N LEU A 256 19.32 3.51 2.97
CA LEU A 256 19.40 2.06 3.10
C LEU A 256 18.46 1.41 2.08
N VAL A 257 19.01 0.65 1.14
CA VAL A 257 18.25 -0.02 0.08
C VAL A 257 18.47 -1.52 0.20
N ASN A 258 17.39 -2.29 0.30
CA ASN A 258 17.41 -3.73 0.54
C ASN A 258 18.44 -4.16 1.62
N PRO A 259 18.40 -3.57 2.83
CA PRO A 259 19.49 -3.72 3.81
C PRO A 259 19.67 -5.15 4.32
N THR A 260 18.67 -6.01 4.16
CA THR A 260 18.73 -7.44 4.53
C THR A 260 19.24 -8.35 3.41
N GLY A 261 19.56 -7.81 2.25
CA GLY A 261 20.01 -8.56 1.08
C GLY A 261 18.98 -8.59 -0.05
N LYS A 262 19.15 -9.52 -0.99
CA LYS A 262 18.22 -9.65 -2.14
C LYS A 262 16.78 -9.91 -1.70
N PHE A 263 15.83 -9.33 -2.45
CA PHE A 263 14.40 -9.46 -2.19
C PHE A 263 13.69 -9.96 -3.45
N VAL A 264 13.86 -11.24 -3.76
CA VAL A 264 13.27 -11.92 -4.92
C VAL A 264 11.95 -12.58 -4.54
N ILE A 265 11.89 -13.23 -3.36
CA ILE A 265 10.67 -13.81 -2.83
C ILE A 265 9.92 -12.74 -2.06
N GLY A 266 8.72 -12.38 -2.54
CA GLY A 266 7.89 -11.34 -1.94
C GLY A 266 6.46 -11.44 -2.44
N GLY A 267 5.65 -10.41 -2.14
CA GLY A 267 4.23 -10.44 -2.40
C GLY A 267 3.52 -11.54 -1.62
N PRO A 268 2.31 -11.97 -2.03
CA PRO A 268 1.55 -13.03 -1.35
C PRO A 268 2.26 -14.39 -1.28
N HIS A 269 3.31 -14.60 -2.07
CA HIS A 269 4.15 -15.79 -1.93
C HIS A 269 5.16 -15.68 -0.79
N GLY A 270 5.64 -14.49 -0.49
CA GLY A 270 6.60 -14.24 0.59
C GLY A 270 5.92 -14.15 1.96
N ASP A 271 4.75 -13.56 2.03
CA ASP A 271 3.98 -13.34 3.26
C ASP A 271 2.48 -13.31 2.97
N THR A 272 1.68 -13.73 3.94
CA THR A 272 0.21 -13.70 3.85
C THR A 272 -0.31 -12.30 4.11
N GLY A 273 -1.21 -11.82 3.24
CA GLY A 273 -1.91 -10.55 3.37
C GLY A 273 -3.35 -10.69 3.83
N LEU A 274 -3.82 -9.70 4.57
CA LEU A 274 -5.20 -9.59 5.05
C LEU A 274 -5.68 -8.14 4.94
N THR A 275 -6.96 -7.97 4.62
CA THR A 275 -7.62 -6.67 4.67
C THR A 275 -7.49 -6.04 6.06
N GLY A 276 -7.15 -4.74 6.11
CA GLY A 276 -7.13 -3.96 7.35
C GLY A 276 -5.90 -4.15 8.23
N ARG A 277 -4.79 -4.67 7.70
CA ARG A 277 -3.52 -4.83 8.45
C ARG A 277 -2.51 -3.71 8.23
N LYS A 278 -2.84 -2.68 7.46
CA LYS A 278 -1.98 -1.51 7.21
C LYS A 278 -2.67 -0.18 7.57
N ILE A 279 -3.55 -0.23 8.58
CA ILE A 279 -4.39 0.89 8.99
C ILE A 279 -3.60 2.13 9.45
N ILE A 280 -2.40 1.98 9.98
CA ILE A 280 -1.54 3.10 10.34
C ILE A 280 -0.95 3.77 9.10
N VAL A 281 -0.61 2.97 8.07
CA VAL A 281 -0.19 3.47 6.75
C VAL A 281 -1.33 4.23 6.06
N ASP A 282 -2.56 3.76 6.25
CA ASP A 282 -3.77 4.35 5.64
C ASP A 282 -4.21 5.67 6.31
N THR A 283 -3.67 5.97 7.49
CA THR A 283 -4.04 7.15 8.27
C THR A 283 -2.90 8.15 8.40
N TYR A 284 -2.27 8.24 9.55
CA TYR A 284 -1.33 9.34 9.87
C TYR A 284 0.10 8.86 10.16
N GLY A 285 0.45 7.61 9.82
CA GLY A 285 1.80 7.07 9.99
C GLY A 285 2.30 7.06 11.43
N GLY A 286 1.40 7.01 12.40
CA GLY A 286 1.71 7.01 13.84
C GLY A 286 1.80 8.40 14.48
N LYS A 287 1.67 9.51 13.73
CA LYS A 287 1.60 10.87 14.29
C LYS A 287 0.27 11.14 15.00
N GLY A 288 -0.82 10.61 14.46
CA GLY A 288 -2.15 10.61 15.10
C GLY A 288 -2.47 9.24 15.70
N GLY A 289 -3.41 9.20 16.63
CA GLY A 289 -3.98 7.95 17.13
C GLY A 289 -4.76 7.19 16.06
N HIS A 290 -5.15 5.93 16.38
CA HIS A 290 -6.01 5.11 15.53
C HIS A 290 -6.98 4.31 16.40
N GLY A 291 -8.26 4.22 15.98
CA GLY A 291 -9.31 3.50 16.72
C GLY A 291 -9.30 1.98 16.54
N GLY A 292 -8.54 1.46 15.56
CA GLY A 292 -8.38 0.03 15.31
C GLY A 292 -9.23 -0.53 14.17
N GLY A 293 -10.23 0.18 13.67
CA GLY A 293 -11.08 -0.27 12.56
C GLY A 293 -10.38 -0.17 11.20
N ALA A 294 -10.57 -1.17 10.35
CA ALA A 294 -10.16 -1.13 8.95
C ALA A 294 -11.15 -0.30 8.12
N PHE A 295 -10.68 0.26 7.01
CA PHE A 295 -11.50 1.05 6.07
C PHE A 295 -11.93 0.21 4.86
N SER A 296 -11.01 -0.54 4.27
CA SER A 296 -11.20 -1.27 3.02
C SER A 296 -12.33 -2.29 3.11
N GLY A 297 -13.09 -2.41 2.00
CA GLY A 297 -14.16 -3.39 1.84
C GLY A 297 -15.47 -3.08 2.59
N LYS A 298 -15.61 -1.89 3.18
CA LYS A 298 -16.76 -1.51 4.01
C LYS A 298 -17.58 -0.39 3.37
N ASP A 299 -18.91 -0.54 3.30
CA ASP A 299 -19.82 0.53 2.86
C ASP A 299 -19.96 1.66 3.90
N PRO A 300 -20.47 2.87 3.49
CA PRO A 300 -20.52 4.04 4.35
C PRO A 300 -21.45 3.94 5.58
N SER A 301 -22.22 2.86 5.73
CA SER A 301 -23.01 2.65 6.97
C SER A 301 -22.16 2.20 8.15
N LYS A 302 -20.89 1.81 7.91
CA LYS A 302 -19.92 1.50 8.97
C LYS A 302 -19.30 2.81 9.48
N VAL A 303 -19.23 2.96 10.81
CA VAL A 303 -18.72 4.16 11.46
C VAL A 303 -17.26 4.47 11.08
N ASP A 304 -16.47 3.45 10.77
CA ASP A 304 -15.09 3.60 10.30
C ASP A 304 -15.01 4.49 9.04
N LEU A 305 -16.02 4.44 8.17
CA LEU A 305 -16.10 5.22 6.93
C LEU A 305 -16.87 6.52 7.09
N SER A 306 -18.00 6.51 7.80
CA SER A 306 -18.87 7.69 7.91
C SER A 306 -18.20 8.85 8.64
N LEU A 307 -17.34 8.60 9.62
CA LEU A 307 -16.63 9.64 10.36
C LEU A 307 -15.45 10.27 9.61
N ILE A 308 -14.96 9.67 8.54
CA ILE A 308 -13.94 10.28 7.68
C ILE A 308 -14.42 11.63 7.15
N HIS A 309 -15.68 11.71 6.70
CA HIS A 309 -16.27 12.94 6.17
C HIS A 309 -16.42 14.06 7.22
N ILE A 310 -16.42 13.73 8.50
CA ILE A 310 -16.45 14.72 9.59
C ILE A 310 -15.04 15.20 9.89
N SER A 311 -14.06 14.32 9.94
CA SER A 311 -12.67 14.60 10.28
C SER A 311 -11.91 15.32 9.14
N GLU A 312 -12.02 14.85 7.91
CA GLU A 312 -11.31 15.40 6.75
C GLU A 312 -11.65 16.86 6.42
N PRO A 313 -12.93 17.30 6.42
CA PRO A 313 -13.27 18.72 6.24
C PRO A 313 -12.65 19.62 7.31
N THR A 314 -12.47 19.15 8.52
CA THR A 314 -11.82 19.89 9.60
C THR A 314 -10.34 20.06 9.32
N ARG A 315 -9.66 19.03 8.87
CA ARG A 315 -8.26 19.06 8.45
C ARG A 315 -8.00 20.09 7.34
N LEU A 316 -8.87 20.14 6.34
CA LEU A 316 -8.74 21.10 5.23
C LEU A 316 -9.02 22.55 5.60
N ARG A 317 -9.57 22.83 6.78
CA ARG A 317 -9.90 24.18 7.27
C ARG A 317 -8.89 24.73 8.27
N CYS A 318 -7.97 23.91 8.76
CA CYS A 318 -6.90 24.32 9.66
C CYS A 318 -5.67 24.78 8.87
#